data_9727d4524d29b052afef624e12755515
#
_entry.id   9727d4524d29b052afef624e12755515
#
_cell.length_a   1.000
_cell.length_b   1.000
_cell.length_c   1.000
_cell.angle_alpha   90.00
_cell.angle_beta   90.00
_cell.angle_gamma   90.00
#
_symmetry.space_group_name_H-M   'P 1'
#
loop_
_entity.id
_entity.type
_entity.pdbx_description
1 polymer ?
#
loop_
_entity_poly.entity_id
_entity_poly.type
_entity_poly.pdbx_seq_one_letter_code
_entity_poly.pdbx_strand_id
1 'polypeptide(L)'
;MCSRPAARQARRVPFTISHAVVALPFRRSALPVAAVAVGSMAPDAVLFVPALPPYGFTHSWLGVVTIDLVVSLVVLAAWWYLVRPAWTPVLPSRYRAQLPGWDRPERVPPSRVPLVVVACVLGSVTHIVWDALSHPHGWVVLHVSALRSEVGGHPVYSLVQDASSAGGLLLLLVLLRQWTRHARTAGDVAGVRRASRPDPAVVAPDHTGREARITPVVALAAVLLVALVTAGSGLGRGGGVGTVVVREAFVLPPTVAVTLAAGALVLLLVRRARAAEPSGQADRQERGEVRP
;
A
#
# COMPACT_ATOMS: atom_id res chain seq x y z
N MET A 1 -18.08 -9.76 -47.91
CA MET A 1 -18.11 -9.05 -46.61
C MET A 1 -17.54 -9.99 -45.55
N CYS A 2 -16.24 -9.93 -45.31
CA CYS A 2 -15.59 -10.73 -44.26
C CYS A 2 -15.68 -9.96 -42.96
N SER A 3 -16.49 -10.43 -42.03
CA SER A 3 -16.52 -9.97 -40.64
C SER A 3 -15.17 -10.30 -39.98
N ARG A 4 -14.32 -9.29 -39.80
CA ARG A 4 -13.14 -9.40 -38.90
C ARG A 4 -13.66 -9.81 -37.52
N PRO A 5 -13.13 -10.87 -36.93
CA PRO A 5 -13.46 -11.17 -35.55
C PRO A 5 -13.02 -9.97 -34.69
N ALA A 6 -13.93 -9.44 -33.88
CA ALA A 6 -13.62 -8.43 -32.87
C ALA A 6 -12.45 -8.96 -32.05
N ALA A 7 -11.27 -8.45 -32.32
CA ALA A 7 -10.07 -8.76 -31.58
C ALA A 7 -10.41 -8.54 -30.11
N ARG A 8 -10.28 -9.59 -29.30
CA ARG A 8 -10.41 -9.54 -27.83
C ARG A 8 -9.58 -8.34 -27.37
N GLN A 9 -10.27 -7.27 -27.02
CA GLN A 9 -9.67 -6.14 -26.35
C GLN A 9 -9.17 -6.70 -25.02
N ALA A 10 -7.90 -7.07 -25.00
CA ALA A 10 -7.27 -7.53 -23.76
C ALA A 10 -7.59 -6.46 -22.73
N ARG A 11 -8.33 -6.82 -21.68
CA ARG A 11 -8.59 -5.92 -20.55
C ARG A 11 -7.23 -5.51 -20.01
N ARG A 12 -6.77 -4.34 -20.42
CA ARG A 12 -5.53 -3.77 -19.92
C ARG A 12 -5.79 -3.38 -18.48
N VAL A 13 -4.93 -3.81 -17.61
CA VAL A 13 -5.04 -3.56 -16.18
C VAL A 13 -4.38 -2.22 -15.90
N PRO A 14 -5.12 -1.21 -15.44
CA PRO A 14 -4.49 -0.03 -14.88
C PRO A 14 -3.69 -0.45 -13.66
N PHE A 15 -2.40 -0.11 -13.62
CA PHE A 15 -1.61 -0.29 -12.41
C PHE A 15 -1.94 0.83 -11.43
N THR A 16 -3.05 0.70 -10.73
CA THR A 16 -3.57 1.69 -9.75
C THR A 16 -2.50 2.18 -8.79
N ILE A 17 -1.54 1.32 -8.39
CA ILE A 17 -0.44 1.68 -7.48
C ILE A 17 0.48 2.76 -8.09
N SER A 18 0.63 2.80 -9.43
CA SER A 18 1.46 3.81 -10.08
C SER A 18 0.95 5.24 -9.88
N HIS A 19 -0.36 5.41 -9.67
CA HIS A 19 -0.96 6.72 -9.38
C HIS A 19 -0.47 7.33 -8.07
N ALA A 20 0.00 6.52 -7.11
CA ALA A 20 0.57 7.03 -5.86
C ALA A 20 1.80 7.94 -6.07
N VAL A 21 2.46 7.86 -7.22
CA VAL A 21 3.58 8.75 -7.59
C VAL A 21 3.20 10.23 -7.57
N VAL A 22 1.94 10.56 -7.85
CA VAL A 22 1.43 11.93 -7.81
C VAL A 22 1.57 12.58 -6.43
N ALA A 23 1.70 11.81 -5.37
CA ALA A 23 1.91 12.33 -4.02
C ALA A 23 3.34 12.87 -3.77
N LEU A 24 4.32 12.52 -4.61
CA LEU A 24 5.73 12.90 -4.41
C LEU A 24 5.99 14.42 -4.40
N PRO A 25 5.39 15.24 -5.26
CA PRO A 25 5.56 16.70 -5.22
C PRO A 25 5.08 17.30 -3.88
N PHE A 26 4.09 16.67 -3.24
CA PHE A 26 3.46 17.18 -2.02
C PHE A 26 4.23 16.87 -0.74
N ARG A 27 5.32 16.08 -0.79
CA ARG A 27 6.11 15.72 0.40
C ARG A 27 6.73 16.90 1.16
N ARG A 28 6.79 18.08 0.54
CA ARG A 28 7.26 19.34 1.15
C ARG A 28 6.15 20.36 1.34
N SER A 29 4.89 19.99 1.11
CA SER A 29 3.71 20.84 1.31
C SER A 29 3.07 20.58 2.67
N ALA A 30 2.05 21.37 3.02
CA ALA A 30 1.23 21.14 4.20
C ALA A 30 0.25 19.95 4.05
N LEU A 31 0.05 19.43 2.83
CA LEU A 31 -0.87 18.34 2.57
C LEU A 31 -0.27 17.00 3.03
N PRO A 32 -1.04 16.14 3.72
CA PRO A 32 -0.58 14.81 4.08
C PRO A 32 -0.34 13.95 2.84
N VAL A 33 0.91 13.57 2.59
CA VAL A 33 1.33 12.78 1.42
C VAL A 33 0.55 11.46 1.32
N ALA A 34 0.32 10.79 2.46
CA ALA A 34 -0.45 9.56 2.50
C ALA A 34 -1.89 9.77 2.01
N ALA A 35 -2.51 10.92 2.34
CA ALA A 35 -3.87 11.24 1.91
C ALA A 35 -3.95 11.50 0.39
N VAL A 36 -2.96 12.20 -0.18
CA VAL A 36 -2.87 12.39 -1.65
C VAL A 36 -2.66 11.02 -2.34
N ALA A 37 -1.76 10.18 -1.82
CA ALA A 37 -1.49 8.86 -2.40
C ALA A 37 -2.72 7.94 -2.34
N VAL A 38 -3.42 7.88 -1.21
CA VAL A 38 -4.64 7.07 -1.06
C VAL A 38 -5.75 7.62 -1.96
N GLY A 39 -5.96 8.94 -1.98
CA GLY A 39 -6.93 9.58 -2.86
C GLY A 39 -6.68 9.26 -4.33
N SER A 40 -5.42 9.27 -4.78
CA SER A 40 -5.09 8.95 -6.17
C SER A 40 -5.33 7.49 -6.59
N MET A 41 -5.63 6.61 -5.63
CA MET A 41 -5.99 5.21 -5.90
C MET A 41 -7.47 4.91 -5.65
N ALA A 42 -8.18 5.81 -4.99
CA ALA A 42 -9.55 5.58 -4.54
C ALA A 42 -10.58 5.37 -5.68
N PRO A 43 -10.54 6.10 -6.83
CA PRO A 43 -11.49 5.88 -7.92
C PRO A 43 -11.47 4.45 -8.47
N ASP A 44 -10.31 3.79 -8.45
CA ASP A 44 -10.13 2.42 -8.89
C ASP A 44 -10.52 1.37 -7.83
N ALA A 45 -10.91 1.76 -6.62
CA ALA A 45 -11.27 0.83 -5.56
C ALA A 45 -12.43 -0.10 -5.96
N VAL A 46 -13.33 0.37 -6.85
CA VAL A 46 -14.43 -0.42 -7.41
C VAL A 46 -13.94 -1.66 -8.19
N LEU A 47 -12.73 -1.62 -8.73
CA LEU A 47 -12.12 -2.77 -9.43
C LEU A 47 -11.81 -3.93 -8.48
N PHE A 48 -11.64 -3.64 -7.19
CA PHE A 48 -11.27 -4.59 -6.14
C PHE A 48 -12.42 -4.89 -5.18
N VAL A 49 -13.39 -3.98 -5.06
CA VAL A 49 -14.53 -4.06 -4.14
C VAL A 49 -15.83 -3.93 -4.94
N PRO A 50 -16.42 -5.03 -5.43
CA PRO A 50 -17.62 -5.01 -6.28
C PRO A 50 -18.88 -4.41 -5.63
N ALA A 51 -18.86 -4.24 -4.29
CA ALA A 51 -19.95 -3.60 -3.56
C ALA A 51 -19.97 -2.07 -3.69
N LEU A 52 -18.92 -1.47 -4.26
CA LEU A 52 -18.86 -0.03 -4.52
C LEU A 52 -19.71 0.35 -5.75
N PRO A 53 -20.12 1.62 -5.87
CA PRO A 53 -20.81 2.12 -7.06
C PRO A 53 -20.03 1.83 -8.36
N PRO A 54 -20.72 1.77 -9.51
CA PRO A 54 -20.08 1.45 -10.79
C PRO A 54 -18.93 2.40 -11.14
N TYR A 55 -17.97 1.91 -11.93
CA TYR A 55 -16.77 2.62 -12.38
C TYR A 55 -17.06 4.03 -12.90
N GLY A 56 -18.08 4.20 -13.73
CA GLY A 56 -18.46 5.54 -14.24
C GLY A 56 -18.89 6.53 -13.16
N PHE A 57 -19.38 6.07 -12.00
CA PHE A 57 -19.69 6.93 -10.88
C PHE A 57 -18.42 7.32 -10.12
N THR A 58 -17.55 6.36 -9.78
CA THR A 58 -16.28 6.64 -9.08
C THR A 58 -15.34 7.51 -9.91
N HIS A 59 -15.47 7.51 -11.24
CA HIS A 59 -14.70 8.37 -12.15
C HIS A 59 -15.46 9.65 -12.54
N SER A 60 -16.44 10.07 -11.73
CA SER A 60 -17.17 11.33 -11.91
C SER A 60 -16.79 12.36 -10.82
N TRP A 61 -17.04 13.63 -11.10
CA TRP A 61 -16.84 14.70 -10.11
C TRP A 61 -17.64 14.50 -8.82
N LEU A 62 -18.85 13.93 -8.94
CA LEU A 62 -19.66 13.58 -7.79
C LEU A 62 -19.05 12.41 -7.02
N GLY A 63 -18.52 11.40 -7.71
CA GLY A 63 -17.78 10.27 -7.11
C GLY A 63 -16.61 10.74 -6.28
N VAL A 64 -15.79 11.67 -6.81
CA VAL A 64 -14.62 12.24 -6.12
C VAL A 64 -14.96 12.81 -4.74
N VAL A 65 -16.03 13.60 -4.65
CA VAL A 65 -16.39 14.29 -3.39
C VAL A 65 -17.29 13.45 -2.49
N THR A 66 -17.71 12.28 -2.93
CA THR A 66 -18.56 11.37 -2.17
C THR A 66 -17.86 10.05 -1.89
N ILE A 67 -18.03 9.05 -2.76
CA ILE A 67 -17.57 7.69 -2.49
C ILE A 67 -16.04 7.57 -2.44
N ASP A 68 -15.32 8.26 -3.33
CA ASP A 68 -13.86 8.18 -3.36
C ASP A 68 -13.25 8.85 -2.13
N LEU A 69 -13.86 9.96 -1.68
CA LEU A 69 -13.46 10.59 -0.42
C LEU A 69 -13.71 9.67 0.76
N VAL A 70 -14.90 9.02 0.84
CA VAL A 70 -15.21 8.06 1.92
C VAL A 70 -14.23 6.89 1.90
N VAL A 71 -13.99 6.28 0.74
CA VAL A 71 -13.02 5.20 0.57
C VAL A 71 -11.63 5.65 1.00
N SER A 72 -11.19 6.84 0.56
CA SER A 72 -9.90 7.41 0.94
C SER A 72 -9.77 7.58 2.45
N LEU A 73 -10.78 8.12 3.11
CA LEU A 73 -10.77 8.33 4.56
C LEU A 73 -10.76 7.00 5.34
N VAL A 74 -11.51 5.99 4.87
CA VAL A 74 -11.53 4.65 5.48
C VAL A 74 -10.16 3.97 5.35
N VAL A 75 -9.57 3.98 4.15
CA VAL A 75 -8.24 3.38 3.91
C VAL A 75 -7.16 4.12 4.69
N LEU A 76 -7.23 5.45 4.73
CA LEU A 76 -6.28 6.27 5.48
C LEU A 76 -6.40 6.05 7.00
N ALA A 77 -7.62 5.92 7.52
CA ALA A 77 -7.87 5.57 8.91
C ALA A 77 -7.31 4.17 9.23
N ALA A 78 -7.57 3.17 8.39
CA ALA A 78 -7.00 1.84 8.55
C ALA A 78 -5.46 1.86 8.54
N TRP A 79 -4.87 2.66 7.67
CA TRP A 79 -3.42 2.87 7.62
C TRP A 79 -2.89 3.52 8.89
N TRP A 80 -3.47 4.63 9.33
CA TRP A 80 -2.97 5.41 10.47
C TRP A 80 -3.21 4.79 11.83
N TYR A 81 -4.36 4.11 12.00
CA TYR A 81 -4.77 3.60 13.31
C TYR A 81 -4.56 2.10 13.48
N LEU A 82 -4.45 1.34 12.38
CA LEU A 82 -4.32 -0.10 12.43
C LEU A 82 -2.98 -0.59 11.84
N VAL A 83 -2.75 -0.39 10.55
CA VAL A 83 -1.64 -1.03 9.82
C VAL A 83 -0.28 -0.48 10.29
N ARG A 84 -0.10 0.83 10.21
CA ARG A 84 1.16 1.49 10.56
C ARG A 84 1.61 1.19 12.00
N PRO A 85 0.78 1.41 13.05
CA PRO A 85 1.18 1.15 14.44
C PRO A 85 1.45 -0.33 14.72
N ALA A 86 0.75 -1.24 14.05
CA ALA A 86 0.94 -2.67 14.27
C ALA A 86 2.24 -3.19 13.66
N TRP A 87 2.56 -2.79 12.43
CA TRP A 87 3.69 -3.33 11.68
C TRP A 87 5.02 -2.63 11.96
N THR A 88 5.02 -1.35 12.31
CA THR A 88 6.28 -0.61 12.55
C THR A 88 7.17 -1.25 13.61
N PRO A 89 6.67 -1.71 14.78
CA PRO A 89 7.51 -2.36 15.78
C PRO A 89 8.11 -3.70 15.33
N VAL A 90 7.51 -4.35 14.32
CA VAL A 90 7.98 -5.63 13.76
C VAL A 90 9.11 -5.42 12.74
N LEU A 91 9.27 -4.21 12.22
CA LEU A 91 10.34 -3.89 11.28
C LEU A 91 11.73 -4.00 11.95
N PRO A 92 12.76 -4.44 11.21
CA PRO A 92 14.13 -4.36 11.66
C PRO A 92 14.49 -2.95 12.14
N SER A 93 15.31 -2.84 13.18
CA SER A 93 15.65 -1.58 13.84
C SER A 93 16.13 -0.49 12.88
N ARG A 94 16.92 -0.84 11.85
CA ARG A 94 17.42 0.07 10.82
C ARG A 94 16.31 0.77 10.03
N TYR A 95 15.17 0.10 9.77
CA TYR A 95 14.02 0.69 9.08
C TYR A 95 13.15 1.47 10.05
N ARG A 96 12.94 0.94 11.26
CA ARG A 96 12.16 1.59 12.30
C ARG A 96 12.74 2.94 12.71
N ALA A 97 14.07 3.05 12.77
CA ALA A 97 14.75 4.32 13.07
C ALA A 97 14.45 5.46 12.08
N GLN A 98 14.03 5.14 10.86
CA GLN A 98 13.64 6.11 9.83
C GLN A 98 12.16 6.47 9.85
N LEU A 99 11.39 5.85 10.72
CA LEU A 99 9.93 6.00 10.83
C LEU A 99 9.53 6.45 12.24
N PRO A 100 10.05 7.60 12.72
CA PRO A 100 9.77 8.05 14.09
C PRO A 100 8.27 8.28 14.28
N GLY A 101 7.72 7.73 15.37
CA GLY A 101 6.31 7.86 15.73
C GLY A 101 5.33 7.02 14.92
N TRP A 102 5.80 6.18 13.97
CA TRP A 102 4.92 5.30 13.19
C TRP A 102 4.38 4.11 13.99
N ASP A 103 4.98 3.81 15.12
CA ASP A 103 4.54 2.80 16.10
C ASP A 103 3.31 3.21 16.91
N ARG A 104 2.86 4.45 16.73
CA ARG A 104 1.68 5.02 17.41
C ARG A 104 0.61 5.42 16.40
N PRO A 105 -0.68 5.40 16.80
CA PRO A 105 -1.75 5.97 16.00
C PRO A 105 -1.48 7.44 15.64
N GLU A 106 -1.85 7.83 14.43
CA GLU A 106 -1.73 9.23 14.00
C GLU A 106 -2.66 10.12 14.83
N ARG A 107 -2.16 11.26 15.25
CA ARG A 107 -2.98 12.29 15.90
C ARG A 107 -3.24 13.42 14.90
N VAL A 108 -4.42 13.39 14.31
CA VAL A 108 -4.87 14.46 13.39
C VAL A 108 -5.65 15.48 14.19
N PRO A 109 -5.09 16.66 14.48
CA PRO A 109 -5.85 17.71 15.17
C PRO A 109 -6.99 18.19 14.28
N PRO A 110 -8.13 18.62 14.86
CA PRO A 110 -9.30 19.07 14.10
C PRO A 110 -8.98 20.13 13.04
N SER A 111 -8.05 21.01 13.32
CA SER A 111 -7.60 22.06 12.38
C SER A 111 -6.91 21.51 11.12
N ARG A 112 -6.42 20.26 11.13
CA ARG A 112 -5.81 19.61 9.96
C ARG A 112 -6.76 18.72 9.18
N VAL A 113 -7.96 18.44 9.69
CA VAL A 113 -8.95 17.60 8.98
C VAL A 113 -9.28 18.17 7.60
N PRO A 114 -9.51 19.49 7.40
CA PRO A 114 -9.73 20.04 6.07
C PRO A 114 -8.58 19.77 5.10
N LEU A 115 -7.31 19.82 5.55
CA LEU A 115 -6.16 19.50 4.71
C LEU A 115 -6.12 18.02 4.30
N VAL A 116 -6.56 17.11 5.17
CA VAL A 116 -6.71 15.68 4.83
C VAL A 116 -7.76 15.50 3.75
N VAL A 117 -8.93 16.13 3.91
CA VAL A 117 -10.02 16.07 2.93
C VAL A 117 -9.56 16.62 1.58
N VAL A 118 -8.95 17.82 1.57
CA VAL A 118 -8.41 18.43 0.35
C VAL A 118 -7.37 17.53 -0.30
N ALA A 119 -6.48 16.91 0.48
CA ALA A 119 -5.46 16.02 -0.04
C ALA A 119 -6.05 14.76 -0.69
N CYS A 120 -7.09 14.14 -0.08
CA CYS A 120 -7.80 13.00 -0.67
C CYS A 120 -8.48 13.39 -1.98
N VAL A 121 -9.25 14.49 -1.97
CA VAL A 121 -9.94 15.01 -3.16
C VAL A 121 -8.95 15.33 -4.28
N LEU A 122 -7.85 16.02 -3.95
CA LEU A 122 -6.81 16.34 -4.93
C LEU A 122 -6.21 15.06 -5.54
N GLY A 123 -5.93 14.04 -4.72
CA GLY A 123 -5.47 12.74 -5.20
C GLY A 123 -6.46 12.14 -6.21
N SER A 124 -7.75 12.06 -5.88
CA SER A 124 -8.79 11.53 -6.78
C SER A 124 -8.93 12.36 -8.06
N VAL A 125 -8.85 13.69 -7.97
CA VAL A 125 -8.87 14.56 -9.14
C VAL A 125 -7.69 14.27 -10.08
N THR A 126 -6.47 14.11 -9.53
CA THR A 126 -5.30 13.78 -10.35
C THR A 126 -5.45 12.44 -11.08
N HIS A 127 -6.08 11.44 -10.43
CA HIS A 127 -6.40 10.16 -11.05
C HIS A 127 -7.33 10.35 -12.26
N ILE A 128 -8.48 10.99 -12.06
CA ILE A 128 -9.46 11.20 -13.14
C ILE A 128 -8.88 12.01 -14.29
N VAL A 129 -8.10 13.05 -14.00
CA VAL A 129 -7.42 13.85 -15.04
C VAL A 129 -6.45 12.99 -15.83
N TRP A 130 -5.72 12.10 -15.17
CA TRP A 130 -4.80 11.20 -15.87
C TRP A 130 -5.54 10.18 -16.73
N ASP A 131 -6.61 9.59 -16.21
CA ASP A 131 -7.45 8.66 -16.94
C ASP A 131 -8.13 9.29 -18.14
N ALA A 132 -8.48 10.56 -18.05
CA ALA A 132 -9.00 11.31 -19.19
C ALA A 132 -8.03 11.35 -20.39
N LEU A 133 -6.70 11.22 -20.15
CA LEU A 133 -5.63 11.22 -21.17
C LEU A 133 -5.25 9.81 -21.64
N SER A 134 -5.50 8.78 -20.85
CA SER A 134 -4.93 7.45 -21.04
C SER A 134 -5.96 6.34 -21.25
N HIS A 135 -7.27 6.62 -21.15
CA HIS A 135 -8.33 5.63 -21.34
C HIS A 135 -9.18 5.89 -22.57
N PRO A 136 -9.71 4.84 -23.26
CA PRO A 136 -10.42 4.96 -24.54
C PRO A 136 -11.66 5.84 -24.48
N HIS A 137 -12.30 5.94 -23.32
CA HIS A 137 -13.48 6.78 -23.08
C HIS A 137 -13.12 8.07 -22.32
N GLY A 138 -11.83 8.35 -22.12
CA GLY A 138 -11.37 9.57 -21.46
C GLY A 138 -11.74 10.82 -22.27
N TRP A 139 -12.16 11.86 -21.57
CA TRP A 139 -12.63 13.09 -22.24
C TRP A 139 -11.59 13.66 -23.21
N VAL A 140 -10.31 13.70 -22.83
CA VAL A 140 -9.23 14.22 -23.69
C VAL A 140 -9.02 13.31 -24.89
N VAL A 141 -9.04 11.98 -24.69
CA VAL A 141 -8.89 11.00 -25.79
C VAL A 141 -10.01 11.15 -26.82
N LEU A 142 -11.24 11.42 -26.37
CA LEU A 142 -12.36 11.61 -27.27
C LEU A 142 -12.26 12.90 -28.11
N HIS A 143 -11.61 13.96 -27.57
CA HIS A 143 -11.51 15.26 -28.24
C HIS A 143 -10.20 15.49 -28.98
N VAL A 144 -9.12 14.74 -28.64
CA VAL A 144 -7.80 14.86 -29.27
C VAL A 144 -7.54 13.66 -30.17
N SER A 145 -7.70 13.85 -31.51
CA SER A 145 -7.55 12.77 -32.50
C SER A 145 -6.16 12.12 -32.47
N ALA A 146 -5.11 12.89 -32.17
CA ALA A 146 -3.74 12.37 -32.04
C ALA A 146 -3.61 11.25 -30.99
N LEU A 147 -4.37 11.29 -29.91
CA LEU A 147 -4.36 10.23 -28.89
C LEU A 147 -5.02 8.93 -29.41
N ARG A 148 -5.90 9.02 -30.39
CA ARG A 148 -6.54 7.86 -31.03
C ARG A 148 -5.79 7.33 -32.23
N SER A 149 -4.79 8.05 -32.72
CA SER A 149 -3.93 7.56 -33.82
C SER A 149 -3.15 6.33 -33.36
N GLU A 150 -2.74 5.49 -34.30
CA GLU A 150 -2.02 4.26 -34.00
C GLU A 150 -0.53 4.42 -34.30
N VAL A 151 0.29 3.92 -33.36
CA VAL A 151 1.74 3.78 -33.50
C VAL A 151 2.08 2.31 -33.26
N GLY A 152 2.65 1.63 -34.23
CA GLY A 152 2.97 0.21 -34.10
C GLY A 152 1.75 -0.70 -33.85
N GLY A 153 0.55 -0.31 -34.38
CA GLY A 153 -0.70 -1.07 -34.16
C GLY A 153 -1.34 -0.85 -32.79
N HIS A 154 -0.87 0.11 -32.00
CA HIS A 154 -1.43 0.47 -30.69
C HIS A 154 -1.87 1.93 -30.66
N PRO A 155 -3.07 2.24 -30.14
CA PRO A 155 -3.50 3.63 -29.94
C PRO A 155 -2.56 4.38 -29.01
N VAL A 156 -2.26 5.65 -29.31
CA VAL A 156 -1.34 6.48 -28.53
C VAL A 156 -1.78 6.61 -27.08
N TYR A 157 -3.08 6.78 -26.76
CA TYR A 157 -3.57 6.83 -25.39
C TYR A 157 -3.18 5.57 -24.59
N SER A 158 -3.17 4.42 -25.24
CA SER A 158 -2.81 3.15 -24.63
C SER A 158 -1.29 3.06 -24.35
N LEU A 159 -0.46 3.60 -25.26
CA LEU A 159 0.98 3.71 -25.00
C LEU A 159 1.28 4.67 -23.86
N VAL A 160 0.52 5.76 -23.76
CA VAL A 160 0.60 6.70 -22.63
C VAL A 160 0.26 5.99 -21.32
N GLN A 161 -0.81 5.20 -21.28
CA GLN A 161 -1.21 4.40 -20.11
C GLN A 161 -0.11 3.42 -19.71
N ASP A 162 0.38 2.61 -20.64
CA ASP A 162 1.38 1.57 -20.37
C ASP A 162 2.71 2.21 -19.90
N ALA A 163 3.18 3.26 -20.60
CA ALA A 163 4.42 3.96 -20.25
C ALA A 163 4.34 4.65 -18.89
N SER A 164 3.23 5.31 -18.57
CA SER A 164 3.06 5.97 -17.27
C SER A 164 2.93 4.97 -16.12
N SER A 165 2.24 3.85 -16.36
CA SER A 165 2.11 2.78 -15.37
C SER A 165 3.48 2.14 -15.06
N ALA A 166 4.24 1.81 -16.11
CA ALA A 166 5.59 1.25 -15.96
C ALA A 166 6.56 2.26 -15.34
N GLY A 167 6.52 3.52 -15.80
CA GLY A 167 7.37 4.60 -15.28
C GLY A 167 7.06 4.93 -13.82
N GLY A 168 5.79 5.01 -13.46
CA GLY A 168 5.35 5.24 -12.08
C GLY A 168 5.79 4.12 -11.14
N LEU A 169 5.59 2.86 -11.55
CA LEU A 169 6.05 1.70 -10.76
C LEU A 169 7.57 1.68 -10.62
N LEU A 170 8.30 1.91 -11.71
CA LEU A 170 9.76 1.98 -11.67
C LEU A 170 10.25 3.08 -10.71
N LEU A 171 9.63 4.27 -10.76
CA LEU A 171 9.98 5.37 -9.86
C LEU A 171 9.74 4.97 -8.40
N LEU A 172 8.60 4.36 -8.07
CA LEU A 172 8.33 3.87 -6.71
C LEU A 172 9.35 2.83 -6.26
N LEU A 173 9.75 1.90 -7.13
CA LEU A 173 10.79 0.90 -6.85
C LEU A 173 12.16 1.54 -6.62
N VAL A 174 12.54 2.53 -7.42
CA VAL A 174 13.80 3.28 -7.25
C VAL A 174 13.80 4.00 -5.89
N LEU A 175 12.71 4.67 -5.54
CA LEU A 175 12.58 5.37 -4.26
C LEU A 175 12.62 4.39 -3.08
N LEU A 176 11.93 3.27 -3.16
CA LEU A 176 11.98 2.21 -2.16
C LEU A 176 13.40 1.67 -2.00
N ARG A 177 14.10 1.41 -3.12
CA ARG A 177 15.49 0.95 -3.10
C ARG A 177 16.44 1.99 -2.50
N GLN A 178 16.26 3.26 -2.82
CA GLN A 178 17.04 4.35 -2.21
C GLN A 178 16.80 4.41 -0.71
N TRP A 179 15.53 4.39 -0.28
CA TRP A 179 15.17 4.38 1.13
C TRP A 179 15.76 3.18 1.88
N THR A 180 15.69 1.97 1.32
CA THR A 180 16.28 0.78 1.94
C THR A 180 17.80 0.82 2.01
N ARG A 181 18.47 1.43 1.03
CA ARG A 181 19.92 1.65 1.05
C ARG A 181 20.31 2.62 2.17
N HIS A 182 19.63 3.76 2.27
CA HIS A 182 19.87 4.74 3.35
C HIS A 182 19.66 4.11 4.73
N ALA A 183 18.63 3.26 4.88
CA ALA A 183 18.37 2.55 6.12
C ALA A 183 19.52 1.59 6.52
N ARG A 184 20.13 0.93 5.55
CA ARG A 184 21.30 0.04 5.79
C ARG A 184 22.50 0.86 6.24
N THR A 185 22.87 1.89 5.48
CA THR A 185 24.03 2.75 5.79
C THR A 185 23.90 3.42 7.16
N ALA A 186 22.74 3.95 7.50
CA ALA A 186 22.48 4.54 8.82
C ALA A 186 22.56 3.49 9.94
N GLY A 187 22.10 2.26 9.70
CA GLY A 187 22.20 1.14 10.64
C GLY A 187 23.64 0.73 10.90
N ASP A 188 24.47 0.68 9.87
CA ASP A 188 25.89 0.31 9.99
C ASP A 188 26.67 1.37 10.80
N VAL A 189 26.44 2.66 10.55
CA VAL A 189 27.04 3.76 11.33
C VAL A 189 26.61 3.73 12.80
N ALA A 190 25.34 3.44 13.08
CA ALA A 190 24.85 3.28 14.45
C ALA A 190 25.44 2.07 15.16
N GLY A 191 25.63 0.96 14.42
CA GLY A 191 26.29 -0.26 14.91
C GLY A 191 27.75 -0.01 15.30
N VAL A 192 28.50 0.70 14.45
CA VAL A 192 29.89 1.08 14.73
C VAL A 192 29.98 1.99 15.98
N ARG A 193 29.10 2.98 16.12
CA ARG A 193 29.04 3.85 17.30
C ARG A 193 28.70 3.10 18.59
N ARG A 194 27.83 2.07 18.54
CA ARG A 194 27.51 1.21 19.68
C ARG A 194 28.69 0.31 20.08
N ALA A 195 29.39 -0.26 19.11
CA ALA A 195 30.57 -1.06 19.37
C ALA A 195 31.70 -0.26 20.02
N SER A 196 31.75 1.06 19.72
CA SER A 196 32.75 1.99 20.31
C SER A 196 32.38 2.52 21.70
N ARG A 197 31.20 2.20 22.21
CA ARG A 197 30.73 2.57 23.56
C ARG A 197 29.99 1.39 24.18
N PRO A 198 30.69 0.47 24.86
CA PRO A 198 30.01 -0.59 25.61
C PRO A 198 29.36 0.01 26.85
N ASP A 199 28.04 0.20 26.83
CA ASP A 199 27.23 0.47 28.01
C ASP A 199 26.64 -0.86 28.51
N PRO A 200 27.10 -1.41 29.65
CA PRO A 200 26.68 -2.71 30.12
C PRO A 200 25.25 -2.77 30.66
N ALA A 201 24.54 -1.63 30.73
CA ALA A 201 23.25 -1.55 31.41
C ALA A 201 22.01 -1.74 30.51
N VAL A 202 22.15 -2.04 29.21
CA VAL A 202 21.01 -2.15 28.29
C VAL A 202 21.05 -3.46 27.51
N VAL A 203 21.13 -4.58 28.19
CA VAL A 203 20.75 -5.88 27.63
C VAL A 203 19.43 -6.30 28.28
N ALA A 204 18.37 -5.59 27.95
CA ALA A 204 17.03 -6.15 28.13
C ALA A 204 16.88 -7.28 27.09
N PRO A 205 16.48 -8.51 27.48
CA PRO A 205 16.28 -9.60 26.53
C PRO A 205 15.18 -9.18 25.54
N ASP A 206 15.56 -9.13 24.25
CA ASP A 206 14.66 -8.77 23.16
C ASP A 206 13.68 -9.95 22.90
N HIS A 207 12.68 -10.09 23.75
CA HIS A 207 11.60 -11.06 23.59
C HIS A 207 10.75 -10.77 22.34
N THR A 208 10.93 -9.59 21.70
CA THR A 208 10.24 -9.21 20.45
C THR A 208 10.91 -9.85 19.22
N GLY A 209 12.12 -10.37 19.34
CA GLY A 209 12.92 -10.83 18.20
C GLY A 209 12.35 -12.03 17.45
N ARG A 210 11.62 -12.92 18.12
CA ARG A 210 11.05 -14.11 17.48
C ARG A 210 9.75 -13.79 16.75
N GLU A 211 8.88 -13.00 17.33
CA GLU A 211 7.63 -12.57 16.71
C GLU A 211 7.88 -11.58 15.56
N ALA A 212 8.86 -10.68 15.74
CA ALA A 212 9.30 -9.78 14.70
C ALA A 212 9.75 -10.50 13.41
N ARG A 213 10.19 -11.75 13.51
CA ARG A 213 10.61 -12.55 12.34
C ARG A 213 9.50 -13.42 11.77
N ILE A 214 8.61 -13.96 12.59
CA ILE A 214 7.58 -14.91 12.16
C ILE A 214 6.45 -14.19 11.42
N THR A 215 5.96 -13.07 11.92
CA THR A 215 4.77 -12.40 11.37
C THR A 215 4.95 -11.90 9.94
N PRO A 216 6.06 -11.20 9.55
CA PRO A 216 6.26 -10.79 8.17
C PRO A 216 6.50 -11.98 7.24
N VAL A 217 7.11 -13.06 7.72
CA VAL A 217 7.30 -14.29 6.94
C VAL A 217 5.95 -14.96 6.68
N VAL A 218 5.10 -15.07 7.68
CA VAL A 218 3.74 -15.64 7.52
C VAL A 218 2.89 -14.78 6.58
N ALA A 219 2.94 -13.46 6.71
CA ALA A 219 2.22 -12.56 5.82
C ALA A 219 2.71 -12.68 4.36
N LEU A 220 4.02 -12.70 4.15
CA LEU A 220 4.60 -12.90 2.82
C LEU A 220 4.23 -14.27 2.26
N ALA A 221 4.32 -15.33 3.06
CA ALA A 221 3.93 -16.69 2.66
C ALA A 221 2.46 -16.77 2.25
N ALA A 222 1.55 -16.10 2.98
CA ALA A 222 0.13 -16.04 2.63
C ALA A 222 -0.10 -15.33 1.29
N VAL A 223 0.55 -14.19 1.06
CA VAL A 223 0.47 -13.47 -0.23
C VAL A 223 1.02 -14.32 -1.37
N LEU A 224 2.19 -14.94 -1.18
CA LEU A 224 2.79 -15.82 -2.21
C LEU A 224 1.94 -17.05 -2.49
N LEU A 225 1.33 -17.66 -1.46
CA LEU A 225 0.44 -18.80 -1.64
C LEU A 225 -0.80 -18.42 -2.47
N VAL A 226 -1.43 -17.28 -2.18
CA VAL A 226 -2.56 -16.80 -2.96
C VAL A 226 -2.14 -16.52 -4.40
N ALA A 227 -0.99 -15.86 -4.62
CA ALA A 227 -0.46 -15.61 -5.96
C ALA A 227 -0.21 -16.92 -6.74
N LEU A 228 0.39 -17.92 -6.10
CA LEU A 228 0.64 -19.23 -6.72
C LEU A 228 -0.65 -19.98 -7.07
N VAL A 229 -1.62 -19.98 -6.15
CA VAL A 229 -2.93 -20.64 -6.36
C VAL A 229 -3.70 -19.96 -7.50
N THR A 230 -3.71 -18.63 -7.54
CA THR A 230 -4.43 -17.89 -8.58
C THR A 230 -3.74 -18.03 -9.94
N ALA A 231 -2.40 -17.94 -10.00
CA ALA A 231 -1.61 -18.17 -11.20
C ALA A 231 -1.80 -19.61 -11.73
N GLY A 232 -1.66 -20.60 -10.87
CA GLY A 232 -1.85 -22.02 -11.22
C GLY A 232 -3.25 -22.31 -11.78
N SER A 233 -4.29 -21.73 -11.17
CA SER A 233 -5.66 -21.88 -11.66
C SER A 233 -5.92 -21.17 -13.00
N GLY A 234 -5.17 -20.09 -13.29
CA GLY A 234 -5.22 -19.39 -14.57
C GLY A 234 -4.59 -20.19 -15.71
N LEU A 235 -3.42 -20.78 -15.47
CA LEU A 235 -2.72 -21.64 -16.44
C LEU A 235 -3.48 -22.95 -16.70
N GLY A 236 -4.01 -23.58 -15.64
CA GLY A 236 -4.77 -24.85 -15.74
C GLY A 236 -6.06 -24.72 -16.55
N ARG A 237 -6.60 -23.51 -16.77
CA ARG A 237 -7.76 -23.25 -17.64
C ARG A 237 -7.39 -22.85 -19.07
N GLY A 238 -6.16 -23.09 -19.50
CA GLY A 238 -5.70 -22.76 -20.84
C GLY A 238 -5.45 -21.26 -21.06
N GLY A 239 -5.35 -20.47 -19.99
CA GLY A 239 -5.00 -19.06 -20.06
C GLY A 239 -3.51 -18.87 -20.37
N GLY A 240 -3.20 -18.02 -21.37
CA GLY A 240 -1.81 -17.61 -21.61
C GLY A 240 -1.26 -16.70 -20.51
N VAL A 241 0.07 -16.46 -20.52
CA VAL A 241 0.77 -15.63 -19.53
C VAL A 241 0.10 -14.25 -19.32
N GLY A 242 -0.39 -13.63 -20.41
CA GLY A 242 -1.12 -12.36 -20.32
C GLY A 242 -2.41 -12.43 -19.48
N THR A 243 -3.15 -13.54 -19.56
CA THR A 243 -4.36 -13.75 -18.73
C THR A 243 -4.01 -13.88 -17.26
N VAL A 244 -2.91 -14.55 -16.95
CA VAL A 244 -2.41 -14.70 -15.56
C VAL A 244 -2.00 -13.34 -15.02
N VAL A 245 -1.19 -12.56 -15.74
CA VAL A 245 -0.76 -11.23 -15.31
C VAL A 245 -1.93 -10.30 -15.03
N VAL A 246 -2.93 -10.27 -15.93
CA VAL A 246 -4.15 -9.47 -15.74
C VAL A 246 -4.88 -9.90 -14.47
N ARG A 247 -5.07 -11.20 -14.25
CA ARG A 247 -5.76 -11.70 -13.08
C ARG A 247 -5.04 -11.36 -11.77
N GLU A 248 -3.71 -11.55 -11.73
CA GLU A 248 -2.91 -11.25 -10.55
C GLU A 248 -2.96 -9.76 -10.19
N ALA A 249 -3.02 -8.88 -11.16
CA ALA A 249 -3.14 -7.45 -10.92
C ALA A 249 -4.47 -7.05 -10.23
N PHE A 250 -5.53 -7.87 -10.36
CA PHE A 250 -6.79 -7.66 -9.64
C PHE A 250 -6.86 -8.39 -8.31
N VAL A 251 -6.14 -9.51 -8.14
CA VAL A 251 -6.20 -10.34 -6.94
C VAL A 251 -5.16 -9.93 -5.90
N LEU A 252 -3.94 -9.61 -6.32
CA LEU A 252 -2.85 -9.32 -5.38
C LEU A 252 -3.08 -8.06 -4.53
N PRO A 253 -3.49 -6.89 -5.06
CA PRO A 253 -3.63 -5.70 -4.24
C PRO A 253 -4.64 -5.87 -3.08
N PRO A 254 -5.86 -6.36 -3.29
CA PRO A 254 -6.79 -6.58 -2.18
C PRO A 254 -6.30 -7.68 -1.22
N THR A 255 -5.66 -8.74 -1.74
CA THR A 255 -5.09 -9.79 -0.89
C THR A 255 -4.01 -9.24 0.03
N VAL A 256 -3.09 -8.42 -0.49
CA VAL A 256 -2.05 -7.75 0.31
C VAL A 256 -2.70 -6.84 1.36
N ALA A 257 -3.68 -6.03 0.97
CA ALA A 257 -4.37 -5.12 1.88
C ALA A 257 -5.07 -5.87 3.03
N VAL A 258 -5.83 -6.93 2.71
CA VAL A 258 -6.52 -7.76 3.71
C VAL A 258 -5.52 -8.47 4.62
N THR A 259 -4.45 -9.06 4.06
CA THR A 259 -3.42 -9.76 4.84
C THR A 259 -2.70 -8.79 5.79
N LEU A 260 -2.36 -7.59 5.34
CA LEU A 260 -1.75 -6.58 6.18
C LEU A 260 -2.70 -6.11 7.30
N ALA A 261 -3.98 -5.91 7.01
CA ALA A 261 -4.97 -5.49 8.00
C ALA A 261 -5.26 -6.60 9.02
N ALA A 262 -5.44 -7.84 8.58
CA ALA A 262 -5.64 -9.00 9.47
C ALA A 262 -4.41 -9.25 10.35
N GLY A 263 -3.22 -9.23 9.78
CA GLY A 263 -1.96 -9.34 10.53
C GLY A 263 -1.79 -8.22 11.54
N ALA A 264 -2.16 -6.99 11.18
CA ALA A 264 -2.13 -5.85 12.10
C ALA A 264 -3.09 -6.06 13.29
N LEU A 265 -4.30 -6.52 13.03
CA LEU A 265 -5.28 -6.82 14.07
C LEU A 265 -4.75 -7.88 15.04
N VAL A 266 -4.24 -9.00 14.50
CA VAL A 266 -3.64 -10.08 15.32
C VAL A 266 -2.49 -9.54 16.18
N LEU A 267 -1.56 -8.77 15.60
CA LEU A 267 -0.44 -8.18 16.34
C LEU A 267 -0.92 -7.26 17.48
N LEU A 268 -1.94 -6.45 17.25
CA LEU A 268 -2.48 -5.56 18.28
C LEU A 268 -3.20 -6.34 19.37
N LEU A 269 -3.97 -7.39 19.03
CA LEU A 269 -4.63 -8.25 20.01
C LEU A 269 -3.64 -9.00 20.88
N VAL A 270 -2.59 -9.59 20.28
CA VAL A 270 -1.53 -10.29 21.04
C VAL A 270 -0.81 -9.34 22.00
N ARG A 271 -0.50 -8.11 21.55
CA ARG A 271 0.13 -7.11 22.42
C ARG A 271 -0.78 -6.70 23.57
N ARG A 272 -2.08 -6.52 23.31
CA ARG A 272 -3.05 -6.20 24.37
C ARG A 272 -3.19 -7.33 25.39
N ALA A 273 -3.27 -8.59 24.91
CA ALA A 273 -3.34 -9.75 25.79
C ALA A 273 -2.13 -9.85 26.72
N ARG A 274 -0.92 -9.65 26.20
CA ARG A 274 0.32 -9.64 27.00
C ARG A 274 0.40 -8.48 27.98
N ALA A 275 -0.08 -7.32 27.61
CA ALA A 275 -0.12 -6.17 28.53
C ALA A 275 -1.16 -6.35 29.65
N ALA A 276 -2.14 -7.22 29.47
CA ALA A 276 -3.15 -7.56 30.45
C ALA A 276 -2.74 -8.72 31.39
N GLU A 277 -1.66 -9.46 31.09
CA GLU A 277 -1.13 -10.47 32.00
C GLU A 277 -0.55 -9.79 33.22
N PRO A 278 -1.08 -10.06 34.45
CA PRO A 278 -0.56 -9.47 35.67
C PRO A 278 0.87 -9.95 35.86
N SER A 279 1.75 -9.04 36.29
CA SER A 279 3.16 -9.30 36.61
C SER A 279 3.28 -10.19 37.87
N GLY A 280 2.62 -11.35 37.84
CA GLY A 280 2.56 -12.30 38.95
C GLY A 280 3.89 -12.97 39.31
N GLN A 281 4.98 -12.64 38.63
CA GLN A 281 6.31 -13.15 38.95
C GLN A 281 7.10 -12.23 39.90
N ALA A 282 6.85 -10.93 39.90
CA ALA A 282 7.51 -10.01 40.82
C ALA A 282 7.01 -10.21 42.28
N ASP A 283 5.71 -10.48 42.45
CA ASP A 283 5.08 -10.67 43.78
C ASP A 283 5.45 -12.00 44.43
N ARG A 284 5.89 -13.01 43.68
CA ARG A 284 6.38 -14.31 44.24
C ARG A 284 7.84 -14.23 44.72
N GLN A 285 8.65 -13.38 44.12
CA GLN A 285 10.04 -13.16 44.58
C GLN A 285 10.12 -12.28 45.81
N GLU A 286 9.20 -11.32 46.01
CA GLU A 286 9.13 -10.51 47.21
C GLU A 286 8.53 -11.25 48.44
N ARG A 287 7.74 -12.30 48.23
CA ARG A 287 7.14 -13.08 49.34
C ARG A 287 8.05 -14.15 49.91
N GLY A 288 9.30 -14.29 49.47
CA GLY A 288 10.29 -15.10 50.16
C GLY A 288 9.87 -16.54 50.47
N GLU A 289 9.10 -17.20 49.58
CA GLU A 289 8.81 -18.64 49.76
C GLU A 289 10.07 -19.46 49.42
N VAL A 290 10.98 -19.49 50.36
CA VAL A 290 11.99 -20.54 50.49
C VAL A 290 11.24 -21.83 50.82
N ARG A 291 11.19 -22.74 49.87
CA ARG A 291 10.74 -24.11 50.14
C ARG A 291 11.74 -24.81 51.04
N PRO A 292 11.25 -25.59 52.04
CA PRO A 292 12.07 -26.39 52.90
C PRO A 292 12.81 -27.49 52.18
#